data_2c992e1e622d0f73ecffb33a8cf3b97e
#
_entry.id   2c992e1e622d0f73ecffb33a8cf3b97e
#
_cell.length_a   1.000
_cell.length_b   1.000
_cell.length_c   1.000
_cell.angle_alpha   90.00
_cell.angle_beta   90.00
_cell.angle_gamma   90.00
#
_symmetry.space_group_name_H-M   'P 1'
#
loop_
_entity.id
_entity.type
_entity.pdbx_description
1 polymer ?
#
loop_
_entity_poly.entity_id
_entity_poly.type
_entity_poly.pdbx_seq_one_letter_code
_entity_poly.pdbx_strand_id
1 'polypeptide(L)'
;MSKKPKVLLTNPIHPHFFAELTQQCEVVVAPDTKPETLKALIVDCDGLMVRSQLPPDIFDDAKQLKAVVRHGVGLDFIPVEAATKKKIAVANLPGSNTNAVVEYCLAVIFHFRRRLNIIDSMLRNTGWASTRPLADDITEIQATTLGIIGVGAIGSALGKAASSLNMQVIALTRRPENLSKEIRGVSKSDLFTQADVIAICCPLNDQTRGLVDASAIALMKPSAILINVARGPVVDTKAVIAALKAGKITGAAMDVHDEHPLTGQEEVFNCPNLLLTPHLAAITATSMRGMSEGAVKTLLALLRGEHPSNTVNPVVFTN
;
A
#
# COMPACT_ATOMS: atom_id res chain seq x y z
N MET A 1 32.03 -21.39 -19.56
CA MET A 1 30.88 -20.47 -19.38
C MET A 1 30.74 -20.18 -17.91
N SER A 2 30.71 -18.94 -17.47
CA SER A 2 30.45 -18.61 -16.04
C SER A 2 29.05 -19.11 -15.65
N LYS A 3 28.94 -19.68 -14.45
CA LYS A 3 27.65 -20.16 -13.91
C LYS A 3 26.69 -18.97 -13.84
N LYS A 4 25.45 -19.11 -14.35
CA LYS A 4 24.43 -18.08 -14.21
C LYS A 4 24.14 -17.82 -12.73
N PRO A 5 23.92 -16.56 -12.31
CA PRO A 5 23.45 -16.27 -10.94
C PRO A 5 22.13 -16.98 -10.66
N LYS A 6 21.96 -17.49 -9.44
CA LYS A 6 20.73 -18.11 -8.98
C LYS A 6 19.85 -17.08 -8.25
N VAL A 7 18.59 -16.97 -8.63
CA VAL A 7 17.64 -15.98 -8.12
C VAL A 7 16.42 -16.67 -7.56
N LEU A 8 16.05 -16.35 -6.31
CA LEU A 8 14.80 -16.76 -5.69
C LEU A 8 13.74 -15.66 -5.87
N LEU A 9 12.57 -16.03 -6.32
CA LEU A 9 11.36 -15.19 -6.29
C LEU A 9 10.43 -15.72 -5.21
N THR A 10 10.01 -14.89 -4.27
CA THR A 10 9.01 -15.31 -3.26
C THR A 10 7.63 -15.57 -3.87
N ASN A 11 7.33 -14.99 -5.02
CA ASN A 11 6.06 -15.12 -5.73
C ASN A 11 6.29 -14.90 -7.24
N PRO A 12 5.41 -15.40 -8.13
CA PRO A 12 5.48 -15.12 -9.56
C PRO A 12 5.46 -13.61 -9.88
N ILE A 13 6.15 -13.23 -10.94
CA ILE A 13 6.17 -11.89 -11.53
C ILE A 13 5.52 -11.89 -12.91
N HIS A 14 5.44 -10.73 -13.58
CA HIS A 14 4.86 -10.64 -14.91
C HIS A 14 5.60 -11.56 -15.89
N PRO A 15 4.89 -12.41 -16.70
CA PRO A 15 5.51 -13.46 -17.52
C PRO A 15 6.60 -13.00 -18.47
N HIS A 16 6.43 -11.83 -19.10
CA HIS A 16 7.44 -11.25 -19.99
C HIS A 16 8.78 -11.04 -19.28
N PHE A 17 8.78 -10.44 -18.09
CA PHE A 17 10.00 -10.16 -17.34
C PHE A 17 10.55 -11.40 -16.62
N PHE A 18 9.70 -12.36 -16.31
CA PHE A 18 10.16 -13.69 -15.88
C PHE A 18 11.00 -14.36 -16.99
N ALA A 19 10.51 -14.34 -18.22
CA ALA A 19 11.25 -14.89 -19.36
C ALA A 19 12.58 -14.16 -19.60
N GLU A 20 12.60 -12.81 -19.45
CA GLU A 20 13.83 -12.02 -19.55
C GLU A 20 14.84 -12.41 -18.47
N LEU A 21 14.39 -12.55 -17.20
CA LEU A 21 15.24 -12.93 -16.08
C LEU A 21 15.84 -14.33 -16.27
N THR A 22 15.08 -15.30 -16.77
CA THR A 22 15.54 -16.68 -17.01
C THR A 22 16.60 -16.80 -18.12
N GLN A 23 16.67 -15.81 -19.01
CA GLN A 23 17.76 -15.77 -20.01
C GLN A 23 19.12 -15.52 -19.34
N GLN A 24 19.15 -14.76 -18.23
CA GLN A 24 20.37 -14.31 -17.56
C GLN A 24 20.66 -15.04 -16.25
N CYS A 25 19.63 -15.59 -15.60
CA CYS A 25 19.70 -16.24 -14.30
C CYS A 25 19.08 -17.64 -14.29
N GLU A 26 19.52 -18.47 -13.34
CA GLU A 26 18.76 -19.62 -12.88
C GLU A 26 17.68 -19.11 -11.91
N VAL A 27 16.40 -19.27 -12.24
CA VAL A 27 15.30 -18.67 -11.47
C VAL A 27 14.50 -19.77 -10.77
N VAL A 28 14.35 -19.62 -9.47
CA VAL A 28 13.51 -20.47 -8.62
C VAL A 28 12.34 -19.63 -8.11
N VAL A 29 11.11 -20.10 -8.31
CA VAL A 29 9.91 -19.51 -7.70
C VAL A 29 9.55 -20.36 -6.49
N ALA A 30 9.42 -19.75 -5.33
CA ALA A 30 9.01 -20.46 -4.13
C ALA A 30 7.59 -21.04 -4.29
N PRO A 31 7.38 -22.32 -3.97
CA PRO A 31 6.06 -22.95 -4.07
C PRO A 31 5.07 -22.40 -3.04
N ASP A 32 5.56 -21.91 -1.93
CA ASP A 32 4.82 -21.18 -0.89
C ASP A 32 5.73 -20.14 -0.20
N THR A 33 5.18 -19.38 0.73
CA THR A 33 5.90 -18.32 1.45
C THR A 33 6.16 -18.65 2.91
N LYS A 34 6.13 -19.95 3.26
CA LYS A 34 6.44 -20.40 4.62
C LYS A 34 7.90 -20.14 4.97
N PRO A 35 8.19 -19.78 6.22
CA PRO A 35 9.56 -19.51 6.66
C PRO A 35 10.55 -20.63 6.31
N GLU A 36 10.16 -21.89 6.52
CA GLU A 36 11.01 -23.06 6.29
C GLU A 36 11.33 -23.22 4.80
N THR A 37 10.32 -23.02 3.93
CA THR A 37 10.48 -23.10 2.48
C THR A 37 11.45 -22.02 1.98
N LEU A 38 11.24 -20.76 2.39
CA LEU A 38 12.09 -19.66 1.95
C LEU A 38 13.53 -19.81 2.45
N LYS A 39 13.74 -20.25 3.69
CA LYS A 39 15.06 -20.51 4.26
C LYS A 39 15.79 -21.65 3.55
N ALA A 40 15.11 -22.71 3.18
CA ALA A 40 15.70 -23.81 2.45
C ALA A 40 16.14 -23.40 1.03
N LEU A 41 15.38 -22.55 0.36
CA LEU A 41 15.63 -22.14 -1.03
C LEU A 41 16.69 -21.05 -1.16
N ILE A 42 16.92 -20.22 -0.14
CA ILE A 42 17.83 -19.06 -0.24
C ILE A 42 19.31 -19.41 -0.11
N VAL A 43 19.64 -20.59 0.42
CA VAL A 43 20.99 -20.99 0.85
C VAL A 43 22.06 -20.77 -0.23
N ASP A 44 21.75 -21.07 -1.49
CA ASP A 44 22.64 -21.01 -2.63
C ASP A 44 22.22 -19.97 -3.69
N CYS A 45 21.41 -18.97 -3.29
CA CYS A 45 20.98 -17.91 -4.17
C CYS A 45 21.90 -16.69 -4.12
N ASP A 46 22.15 -16.09 -5.31
CA ASP A 46 22.86 -14.81 -5.47
C ASP A 46 21.93 -13.60 -5.33
N GLY A 47 20.65 -13.76 -5.68
CA GLY A 47 19.65 -12.71 -5.68
C GLY A 47 18.29 -13.16 -5.13
N LEU A 48 17.54 -12.22 -4.55
CA LEU A 48 16.19 -12.44 -4.03
C LEU A 48 15.25 -11.33 -4.48
N MET A 49 14.10 -11.69 -5.03
CA MET A 49 13.01 -10.75 -5.31
C MET A 49 11.83 -11.01 -4.37
N VAL A 50 11.39 -9.95 -3.68
CA VAL A 50 10.48 -10.06 -2.53
C VAL A 50 9.12 -9.45 -2.84
N ARG A 51 8.06 -10.25 -2.67
CA ARG A 51 6.66 -9.82 -2.73
C ARG A 51 5.90 -10.13 -1.43
N SER A 52 6.37 -11.08 -0.65
CA SER A 52 5.78 -11.51 0.62
C SER A 52 6.70 -11.19 1.80
N GLN A 53 6.12 -11.27 3.01
CA GLN A 53 6.89 -11.11 4.25
C GLN A 53 8.02 -12.13 4.33
N LEU A 54 9.22 -11.65 4.62
CA LEU A 54 10.37 -12.51 4.90
C LEU A 54 10.48 -12.84 6.40
N PRO A 55 10.96 -14.02 6.76
CA PRO A 55 11.38 -14.32 8.12
C PRO A 55 12.48 -13.35 8.57
N PRO A 56 12.51 -12.92 9.85
CA PRO A 56 13.50 -11.95 10.33
C PRO A 56 14.95 -12.46 10.25
N ASP A 57 15.14 -13.77 10.29
CA ASP A 57 16.42 -14.48 10.25
C ASP A 57 16.75 -15.10 8.87
N ILE A 58 16.01 -14.73 7.81
CA ILE A 58 16.16 -15.29 6.45
C ILE A 58 17.59 -15.21 5.91
N PHE A 59 18.33 -14.19 6.29
CA PHE A 59 19.68 -13.96 5.80
C PHE A 59 20.75 -14.76 6.55
N ASP A 60 20.41 -15.49 7.61
CA ASP A 60 21.40 -16.27 8.37
C ASP A 60 21.94 -17.45 7.56
N ASP A 61 21.11 -18.06 6.74
CA ASP A 61 21.45 -19.15 5.84
C ASP A 61 21.88 -18.71 4.44
N ALA A 62 21.74 -17.44 4.10
CA ALA A 62 22.02 -16.88 2.77
C ALA A 62 23.52 -16.65 2.55
N LYS A 63 24.29 -17.71 2.23
CA LYS A 63 25.74 -17.70 2.21
C LYS A 63 26.37 -16.87 1.09
N GLN A 64 25.69 -16.71 -0.05
CA GLN A 64 26.23 -16.02 -1.23
C GLN A 64 25.30 -14.92 -1.78
N LEU A 65 24.23 -14.58 -1.03
CA LEU A 65 23.27 -13.57 -1.44
C LEU A 65 23.91 -12.19 -1.51
N LYS A 66 23.78 -11.52 -2.64
CA LYS A 66 24.36 -10.19 -2.93
C LYS A 66 23.30 -9.10 -2.99
N ALA A 67 22.10 -9.46 -3.46
CA ALA A 67 21.07 -8.49 -3.80
C ALA A 67 19.67 -8.96 -3.40
N VAL A 68 18.91 -8.04 -2.83
CA VAL A 68 17.48 -8.21 -2.52
C VAL A 68 16.72 -7.05 -3.14
N VAL A 69 15.69 -7.34 -3.94
CA VAL A 69 14.85 -6.31 -4.54
C VAL A 69 13.40 -6.51 -4.12
N ARG A 70 12.84 -5.48 -3.49
CA ARG A 70 11.40 -5.42 -3.22
C ARG A 70 10.64 -5.18 -4.54
N HIS A 71 9.78 -6.09 -4.93
CA HIS A 71 8.85 -5.89 -6.04
C HIS A 71 7.70 -4.98 -5.57
N GLY A 72 7.99 -3.71 -5.40
CA GLY A 72 7.12 -2.69 -4.82
C GLY A 72 7.88 -1.65 -4.01
N VAL A 73 7.18 -0.90 -3.16
CA VAL A 73 7.72 0.27 -2.45
C VAL A 73 8.03 0.00 -0.97
N GLY A 74 7.11 -0.62 -0.24
CA GLY A 74 7.23 -0.83 1.21
C GLY A 74 8.35 -1.81 1.56
N LEU A 75 9.14 -1.49 2.57
CA LEU A 75 10.32 -2.25 3.01
C LEU A 75 10.08 -3.09 4.27
N ASP A 76 8.94 -2.96 4.90
CA ASP A 76 8.56 -3.67 6.11
C ASP A 76 8.56 -5.21 5.96
N PHE A 77 8.55 -5.70 4.73
CA PHE A 77 8.68 -7.13 4.41
C PHE A 77 10.11 -7.65 4.41
N ILE A 78 11.12 -6.78 4.54
CA ILE A 78 12.53 -7.13 4.42
C ILE A 78 13.27 -6.67 5.67
N PRO A 79 14.01 -7.55 6.36
CA PRO A 79 14.86 -7.16 7.49
C PRO A 79 16.13 -6.43 6.98
N VAL A 80 15.96 -5.15 6.60
CA VAL A 80 17.00 -4.34 5.93
C VAL A 80 18.26 -4.20 6.76
N GLU A 81 18.15 -4.05 8.08
CA GLU A 81 19.31 -3.96 8.97
C GLU A 81 20.13 -5.26 8.97
N ALA A 82 19.47 -6.43 8.99
CA ALA A 82 20.13 -7.72 8.92
C ALA A 82 20.84 -7.91 7.57
N ALA A 83 20.20 -7.51 6.45
CA ALA A 83 20.82 -7.51 5.13
C ALA A 83 22.06 -6.61 5.10
N THR A 84 21.97 -5.40 5.67
CA THR A 84 23.07 -4.44 5.70
C THR A 84 24.27 -4.96 6.49
N LYS A 85 24.06 -5.58 7.64
CA LYS A 85 25.12 -6.21 8.44
C LYS A 85 25.87 -7.31 7.66
N LYS A 86 25.18 -7.99 6.74
CA LYS A 86 25.74 -9.04 5.88
C LYS A 86 26.24 -8.50 4.53
N LYS A 87 26.32 -7.19 4.35
CA LYS A 87 26.70 -6.50 3.11
C LYS A 87 25.84 -6.89 1.90
N ILE A 88 24.56 -7.22 2.12
CA ILE A 88 23.57 -7.53 1.08
C ILE A 88 22.90 -6.23 0.66
N ALA A 89 22.96 -5.88 -0.62
CA ALA A 89 22.28 -4.70 -1.15
C ALA A 89 20.76 -4.90 -1.20
N VAL A 90 20.01 -3.94 -0.68
CA VAL A 90 18.54 -3.95 -0.71
C VAL A 90 18.05 -2.77 -1.55
N ALA A 91 17.15 -3.02 -2.48
CA ALA A 91 16.52 -2.00 -3.29
C ALA A 91 15.00 -2.15 -3.31
N ASN A 92 14.29 -1.05 -3.57
CA ASN A 92 12.85 -1.02 -3.80
C ASN A 92 12.52 -0.21 -5.07
N LEU A 93 11.23 -0.01 -5.35
CA LEU A 93 10.77 0.63 -6.58
C LEU A 93 9.91 1.88 -6.26
N PRO A 94 10.50 2.98 -5.82
CA PRO A 94 9.75 4.20 -5.48
C PRO A 94 8.90 4.67 -6.67
N GLY A 95 7.63 4.99 -6.41
CA GLY A 95 6.73 5.54 -7.42
C GLY A 95 6.07 4.52 -8.35
N SER A 96 6.53 3.27 -8.39
CA SER A 96 6.08 2.26 -9.38
C SER A 96 4.59 1.89 -9.30
N ASN A 97 3.94 2.13 -8.18
CA ASN A 97 2.54 1.80 -7.93
C ASN A 97 1.68 3.03 -7.55
N THR A 98 2.23 4.22 -7.65
CA THR A 98 1.57 5.45 -7.17
C THR A 98 0.21 5.64 -7.84
N ASN A 99 0.12 5.55 -9.16
CA ASN A 99 -1.14 5.77 -9.88
C ASN A 99 -2.20 4.73 -9.52
N ALA A 100 -1.83 3.46 -9.38
CA ALA A 100 -2.77 2.42 -8.99
C ALA A 100 -3.43 2.73 -7.63
N VAL A 101 -2.64 3.16 -6.65
CA VAL A 101 -3.16 3.51 -5.31
C VAL A 101 -4.01 4.78 -5.36
N VAL A 102 -3.64 5.78 -6.17
CA VAL A 102 -4.45 6.99 -6.38
C VAL A 102 -5.81 6.63 -6.98
N GLU A 103 -5.83 5.81 -8.03
CA GLU A 103 -7.08 5.34 -8.67
C GLU A 103 -7.95 4.56 -7.68
N TYR A 104 -7.34 3.69 -6.85
CA TYR A 104 -8.05 2.98 -5.80
C TYR A 104 -8.71 3.95 -4.81
N CYS A 105 -7.97 4.94 -4.30
CA CYS A 105 -8.53 5.93 -3.37
C CYS A 105 -9.69 6.72 -4.00
N LEU A 106 -9.56 7.15 -5.25
CA LEU A 106 -10.62 7.84 -5.98
C LEU A 106 -11.84 6.94 -6.18
N ALA A 107 -11.62 5.68 -6.56
CA ALA A 107 -12.72 4.70 -6.70
C ALA A 107 -13.46 4.50 -5.37
N VAL A 108 -12.76 4.42 -4.24
CA VAL A 108 -13.37 4.34 -2.91
C VAL A 108 -14.17 5.60 -2.57
N ILE A 109 -13.63 6.79 -2.86
CA ILE A 109 -14.35 8.06 -2.67
C ILE A 109 -15.68 8.03 -3.44
N PHE A 110 -15.65 7.68 -4.71
CA PHE A 110 -16.86 7.60 -5.53
C PHE A 110 -17.78 6.45 -5.10
N HIS A 111 -17.25 5.33 -4.64
CA HIS A 111 -18.06 4.23 -4.10
C HIS A 111 -18.98 4.70 -2.97
N PHE A 112 -18.45 5.39 -1.97
CA PHE A 112 -19.25 5.88 -0.85
C PHE A 112 -20.10 7.09 -1.21
N ARG A 113 -19.61 8.00 -2.05
CA ARG A 113 -20.33 9.23 -2.41
C ARG A 113 -21.46 9.00 -3.41
N ARG A 114 -21.29 8.08 -4.36
CA ARG A 114 -22.28 7.85 -5.43
C ARG A 114 -23.15 6.60 -5.21
N ARG A 115 -22.73 5.66 -4.39
CA ARG A 115 -23.46 4.43 -4.01
C ARG A 115 -24.06 3.67 -5.21
N LEU A 116 -23.35 3.67 -6.37
CA LEU A 116 -23.90 3.16 -7.64
C LEU A 116 -24.29 1.68 -7.58
N ASN A 117 -23.52 0.86 -6.86
CA ASN A 117 -23.82 -0.56 -6.67
C ASN A 117 -25.10 -0.79 -5.86
N ILE A 118 -25.39 0.06 -4.86
CA ILE A 118 -26.60 0.01 -4.05
C ILE A 118 -27.79 0.44 -4.91
N ILE A 119 -27.63 1.54 -5.64
CA ILE A 119 -28.67 2.10 -6.52
C ILE A 119 -29.03 1.10 -7.63
N ASP A 120 -28.03 0.49 -8.31
CA ASP A 120 -28.27 -0.53 -9.35
C ASP A 120 -29.02 -1.74 -8.77
N SER A 121 -28.55 -2.26 -7.63
CA SER A 121 -29.20 -3.39 -6.96
C SER A 121 -30.65 -3.08 -6.56
N MET A 122 -30.91 -1.91 -5.98
CA MET A 122 -32.27 -1.51 -5.60
C MET A 122 -33.16 -1.31 -6.82
N LEU A 123 -32.66 -0.67 -7.88
CA LEU A 123 -33.44 -0.47 -9.12
C LEU A 123 -33.91 -1.81 -9.70
N ARG A 124 -33.04 -2.82 -9.73
CA ARG A 124 -33.39 -4.16 -10.23
C ARG A 124 -34.38 -4.89 -9.34
N ASN A 125 -34.27 -4.74 -8.02
CA ASN A 125 -35.07 -5.51 -7.07
C ASN A 125 -36.38 -4.81 -6.68
N THR A 126 -36.43 -3.49 -6.64
CA THR A 126 -37.56 -2.71 -6.09
C THR A 126 -38.14 -1.67 -7.04
N GLY A 127 -37.54 -1.48 -8.22
CA GLY A 127 -38.01 -0.62 -9.28
C GLY A 127 -37.69 0.87 -9.08
N TRP A 128 -38.15 1.68 -10.05
CA TRP A 128 -37.77 3.09 -10.18
C TRP A 128 -38.25 3.97 -9.01
N ALA A 129 -39.52 3.84 -8.62
CA ALA A 129 -40.11 4.75 -7.64
C ALA A 129 -39.46 4.71 -6.26
N SER A 130 -39.04 3.53 -5.82
CA SER A 130 -38.32 3.33 -4.54
C SER A 130 -36.83 3.70 -4.60
N THR A 131 -36.23 3.66 -5.79
CA THR A 131 -34.79 3.87 -5.97
C THR A 131 -34.45 5.34 -6.23
N ARG A 132 -35.26 6.05 -7.02
CA ARG A 132 -34.97 7.44 -7.43
C ARG A 132 -34.71 8.40 -6.26
N PRO A 133 -35.43 8.34 -5.11
CA PRO A 133 -35.21 9.22 -3.96
C PRO A 133 -33.83 9.04 -3.30
N LEU A 134 -33.15 7.91 -3.49
CA LEU A 134 -31.80 7.68 -2.93
C LEU A 134 -30.73 8.67 -3.45
N ALA A 135 -31.03 9.35 -4.56
CA ALA A 135 -30.11 10.34 -5.12
C ALA A 135 -30.28 11.73 -4.45
N ASP A 136 -31.33 11.97 -3.70
CA ASP A 136 -31.64 13.30 -3.17
C ASP A 136 -30.68 13.72 -2.06
N ASP A 137 -30.06 12.75 -1.35
CA ASP A 137 -29.03 12.97 -0.31
C ASP A 137 -27.59 12.83 -0.83
N ILE A 138 -27.41 12.60 -2.13
CA ILE A 138 -26.07 12.46 -2.71
C ILE A 138 -25.46 13.85 -2.91
N THR A 139 -24.30 14.06 -2.29
CA THR A 139 -23.50 15.29 -2.47
C THR A 139 -22.36 15.07 -3.44
N GLU A 140 -22.04 16.12 -4.23
CA GLU A 140 -20.87 16.12 -5.10
C GLU A 140 -19.57 16.20 -4.30
N ILE A 141 -18.46 15.75 -4.88
CA ILE A 141 -17.14 15.80 -4.21
C ILE A 141 -16.50 17.18 -4.28
N GLN A 142 -16.92 18.04 -5.22
CA GLN A 142 -16.41 19.41 -5.29
C GLN A 142 -16.70 20.14 -3.97
N ALA A 143 -15.82 21.01 -3.56
CA ALA A 143 -15.85 21.74 -2.29
C ALA A 143 -15.81 20.85 -1.02
N THR A 144 -15.72 19.52 -1.14
CA THR A 144 -15.41 18.67 0.00
C THR A 144 -13.91 18.66 0.30
N THR A 145 -13.53 18.31 1.52
CA THR A 145 -12.15 18.33 1.99
C THR A 145 -11.58 16.92 2.03
N LEU A 146 -10.49 16.69 1.29
CA LEU A 146 -9.64 15.51 1.44
C LEU A 146 -8.53 15.78 2.45
N GLY A 147 -8.50 15.03 3.54
CA GLY A 147 -7.39 14.98 4.49
C GLY A 147 -6.43 13.85 4.14
N ILE A 148 -5.15 14.15 4.00
CA ILE A 148 -4.11 13.17 3.67
C ILE A 148 -3.17 13.01 4.87
N ILE A 149 -3.01 11.78 5.37
CA ILE A 149 -2.00 11.45 6.38
C ILE A 149 -0.78 10.86 5.67
N GLY A 150 0.28 11.67 5.56
CA GLY A 150 1.51 11.29 4.88
C GLY A 150 1.57 11.71 3.41
N VAL A 151 2.37 12.74 3.11
CA VAL A 151 2.54 13.32 1.76
C VAL A 151 3.87 12.85 1.17
N GLY A 152 3.94 11.56 0.83
CA GLY A 152 4.95 10.94 -0.02
C GLY A 152 4.49 10.93 -1.48
N ALA A 153 5.04 10.02 -2.31
CA ALA A 153 4.66 9.90 -3.73
C ALA A 153 3.14 9.71 -3.92
N ILE A 154 2.53 8.81 -3.14
CA ILE A 154 1.08 8.53 -3.22
C ILE A 154 0.27 9.74 -2.74
N GLY A 155 0.55 10.24 -1.53
CA GLY A 155 -0.22 11.34 -0.97
C GLY A 155 -0.15 12.62 -1.80
N SER A 156 1.02 12.94 -2.37
CA SER A 156 1.18 14.09 -3.28
C SER A 156 0.39 13.92 -4.58
N ALA A 157 0.46 12.73 -5.19
CA ALA A 157 -0.28 12.45 -6.42
C ALA A 157 -1.80 12.43 -6.19
N LEU A 158 -2.26 11.84 -5.05
CA LEU A 158 -3.66 11.86 -4.67
C LEU A 158 -4.17 13.28 -4.40
N GLY A 159 -3.38 14.10 -3.71
CA GLY A 159 -3.72 15.50 -3.45
C GLY A 159 -3.88 16.29 -4.74
N LYS A 160 -2.97 16.12 -5.71
CA LYS A 160 -3.06 16.74 -7.03
C LYS A 160 -4.32 16.30 -7.79
N ALA A 161 -4.61 15.00 -7.80
CA ALA A 161 -5.79 14.46 -8.47
C ALA A 161 -7.09 14.97 -7.83
N ALA A 162 -7.18 15.00 -6.50
CA ALA A 162 -8.33 15.53 -5.78
C ALA A 162 -8.54 17.04 -6.01
N SER A 163 -7.47 17.81 -6.03
CA SER A 163 -7.53 19.24 -6.36
C SER A 163 -8.05 19.48 -7.78
N SER A 164 -7.70 18.62 -8.75
CA SER A 164 -8.23 18.69 -10.12
C SER A 164 -9.73 18.36 -10.20
N LEU A 165 -10.28 17.71 -9.18
CA LEU A 165 -11.73 17.47 -9.00
C LEU A 165 -12.40 18.55 -8.12
N ASN A 166 -11.72 19.68 -7.91
CA ASN A 166 -12.17 20.81 -7.09
C ASN A 166 -12.40 20.46 -5.60
N MET A 167 -11.75 19.42 -5.07
CA MET A 167 -11.69 19.18 -3.63
C MET A 167 -10.70 20.13 -2.96
N GLN A 168 -10.98 20.54 -1.72
CA GLN A 168 -9.96 21.14 -0.86
C GLN A 168 -9.04 20.03 -0.33
N VAL A 169 -7.72 20.29 -0.31
CA VAL A 169 -6.76 19.28 0.16
C VAL A 169 -5.98 19.80 1.35
N ILE A 170 -6.08 19.07 2.46
CA ILE A 170 -5.32 19.32 3.69
C ILE A 170 -4.48 18.10 4.03
N ALA A 171 -3.37 18.30 4.74
CA ALA A 171 -2.47 17.19 5.03
C ALA A 171 -1.82 17.26 6.41
N LEU A 172 -1.68 16.09 7.04
CA LEU A 172 -0.80 15.87 8.17
C LEU A 172 0.53 15.30 7.66
N THR A 173 1.59 16.09 7.78
CA THR A 173 2.94 15.73 7.32
C THR A 173 4.00 16.24 8.27
N ARG A 174 5.15 15.57 8.32
CA ARG A 174 6.33 16.02 9.07
C ARG A 174 7.13 17.09 8.31
N ARG A 175 6.84 17.32 7.03
CA ARG A 175 7.57 18.24 6.14
C ARG A 175 6.59 19.17 5.44
N PRO A 176 5.94 20.08 6.17
CA PRO A 176 4.96 21.00 5.57
C PRO A 176 5.58 21.92 4.51
N GLU A 177 6.88 22.20 4.62
CA GLU A 177 7.65 22.99 3.66
C GLU A 177 7.77 22.37 2.26
N ASN A 178 7.55 21.04 2.15
CA ASN A 178 7.62 20.31 0.89
C ASN A 178 6.25 20.11 0.22
N LEU A 179 5.19 20.70 0.78
CA LEU A 179 3.86 20.60 0.20
C LEU A 179 3.75 21.43 -1.08
N SER A 180 3.04 20.88 -2.08
CA SER A 180 2.64 21.67 -3.24
C SER A 180 1.59 22.69 -2.84
N LYS A 181 1.43 23.76 -3.64
CA LYS A 181 0.50 24.86 -3.36
C LYS A 181 -0.96 24.44 -3.21
N GLU A 182 -1.32 23.31 -3.77
CA GLU A 182 -2.68 22.74 -3.71
C GLU A 182 -2.97 22.05 -2.38
N ILE A 183 -1.95 21.77 -1.55
CA ILE A 183 -2.06 21.01 -0.30
C ILE A 183 -1.70 21.89 0.88
N ARG A 184 -2.65 22.12 1.76
CA ARG A 184 -2.44 22.92 2.99
C ARG A 184 -2.07 22.00 4.16
N GLY A 185 -0.92 22.26 4.80
CA GLY A 185 -0.53 21.56 6.02
C GLY A 185 -1.40 21.97 7.22
N VAL A 186 -1.79 21.00 8.03
CA VAL A 186 -2.65 21.21 9.22
C VAL A 186 -2.21 20.35 10.39
N SER A 187 -2.71 20.65 11.58
CA SER A 187 -2.55 19.81 12.79
C SER A 187 -3.34 18.51 12.67
N LYS A 188 -3.02 17.51 13.54
CA LYS A 188 -3.79 16.26 13.62
C LYS A 188 -5.26 16.55 13.89
N SER A 189 -5.56 17.37 14.89
CA SER A 189 -6.94 17.74 15.25
C SER A 189 -7.68 18.40 14.09
N ASP A 190 -7.06 19.37 13.41
CA ASP A 190 -7.68 20.07 12.30
C ASP A 190 -7.97 19.12 11.11
N LEU A 191 -7.06 18.17 10.85
CA LEU A 191 -7.28 17.19 9.80
C LEU A 191 -8.55 16.37 10.06
N PHE A 192 -8.71 15.82 11.26
CA PHE A 192 -9.87 14.98 11.59
C PHE A 192 -11.18 15.77 11.69
N THR A 193 -11.14 17.02 12.14
CA THR A 193 -12.36 17.85 12.24
C THR A 193 -12.81 18.45 10.92
N GLN A 194 -11.89 18.75 9.99
CA GLN A 194 -12.21 19.45 8.75
C GLN A 194 -12.44 18.50 7.55
N ALA A 195 -11.84 17.29 7.56
CA ALA A 195 -11.88 16.40 6.41
C ALA A 195 -13.24 15.71 6.25
N ASP A 196 -13.71 15.61 5.01
CA ASP A 196 -14.85 14.80 4.58
C ASP A 196 -14.41 13.40 4.11
N VAL A 197 -13.16 13.27 3.68
CA VAL A 197 -12.47 12.02 3.38
C VAL A 197 -11.07 12.07 3.98
N ILE A 198 -10.66 11.00 4.65
CA ILE A 198 -9.31 10.87 5.19
C ILE A 198 -8.63 9.69 4.51
N ALA A 199 -7.52 9.95 3.81
CA ALA A 199 -6.69 8.94 3.18
C ALA A 199 -5.35 8.79 3.93
N ILE A 200 -5.05 7.56 4.36
CA ILE A 200 -3.82 7.23 5.10
C ILE A 200 -2.81 6.67 4.12
N CYS A 201 -1.72 7.43 3.89
CA CYS A 201 -0.65 7.13 2.94
C CYS A 201 0.75 7.15 3.60
N CYS A 202 0.84 7.18 4.92
CA CYS A 202 2.10 7.24 5.66
C CYS A 202 2.72 5.84 5.85
N PRO A 203 4.05 5.72 6.00
CA PRO A 203 4.67 4.45 6.41
C PRO A 203 4.30 4.10 7.85
N LEU A 204 4.35 2.80 8.18
CA LEU A 204 4.26 2.33 9.55
C LEU A 204 5.61 2.50 10.27
N ASN A 205 5.60 3.17 11.38
CA ASN A 205 6.70 3.31 12.34
C ASN A 205 6.13 3.63 13.73
N ASP A 206 6.99 3.83 14.72
CA ASP A 206 6.55 4.09 16.11
C ASP A 206 5.69 5.35 16.26
N GLN A 207 5.88 6.35 15.40
CA GLN A 207 5.09 7.60 15.41
C GLN A 207 3.73 7.48 14.70
N THR A 208 3.58 6.49 13.82
CA THR A 208 2.36 6.31 13.02
C THR A 208 1.53 5.11 13.45
N ARG A 209 2.08 4.23 14.28
CA ARG A 209 1.33 3.12 14.89
C ARG A 209 0.23 3.68 15.78
N GLY A 210 -1.02 3.26 15.54
CA GLY A 210 -2.17 3.73 16.27
C GLY A 210 -2.46 5.24 16.09
N LEU A 211 -1.95 5.86 15.03
CA LEU A 211 -2.15 7.28 14.77
C LEU A 211 -3.64 7.64 14.63
N VAL A 212 -4.42 6.74 14.05
CA VAL A 212 -5.88 6.86 13.92
C VAL A 212 -6.53 5.99 14.98
N ASP A 213 -6.59 6.50 16.18
CA ASP A 213 -7.19 5.90 17.36
C ASP A 213 -8.65 6.32 17.55
N ALA A 214 -9.30 5.80 18.59
CA ALA A 214 -10.68 6.15 18.94
C ALA A 214 -10.88 7.67 19.17
N SER A 215 -9.88 8.37 19.71
CA SER A 215 -9.95 9.81 19.93
C SER A 215 -9.92 10.60 18.63
N ALA A 216 -9.10 10.18 17.69
CA ALA A 216 -9.04 10.75 16.35
C ALA A 216 -10.36 10.52 15.56
N ILE A 217 -10.90 9.30 15.64
CA ILE A 217 -12.18 8.95 14.99
C ILE A 217 -13.34 9.74 15.61
N ALA A 218 -13.33 9.99 16.91
CA ALA A 218 -14.34 10.80 17.57
C ALA A 218 -14.40 12.25 17.08
N LEU A 219 -13.30 12.79 16.54
CA LEU A 219 -13.26 14.13 15.95
C LEU A 219 -13.80 14.18 14.51
N MET A 220 -13.94 13.05 13.83
CA MET A 220 -14.39 13.01 12.45
C MET A 220 -15.84 13.48 12.28
N LYS A 221 -16.11 14.09 11.13
CA LYS A 221 -17.49 14.45 10.74
C LYS A 221 -18.36 13.19 10.62
N PRO A 222 -19.66 13.25 10.92
CA PRO A 222 -20.57 12.12 10.69
C PRO A 222 -20.61 11.66 9.22
N SER A 223 -20.41 12.59 8.28
CA SER A 223 -20.35 12.30 6.84
C SER A 223 -18.99 11.80 6.35
N ALA A 224 -18.01 11.66 7.24
CA ALA A 224 -16.64 11.35 6.85
C ALA A 224 -16.45 9.89 6.40
N ILE A 225 -15.47 9.70 5.52
CA ILE A 225 -14.99 8.43 5.01
C ILE A 225 -13.52 8.26 5.38
N LEU A 226 -13.15 7.10 5.91
CA LEU A 226 -11.76 6.75 6.22
C LEU A 226 -11.22 5.73 5.21
N ILE A 227 -10.04 5.98 4.65
CA ILE A 227 -9.40 5.09 3.67
C ILE A 227 -8.00 4.73 4.16
N ASN A 228 -7.74 3.44 4.40
CA ASN A 228 -6.41 2.96 4.78
C ASN A 228 -5.77 2.16 3.63
N VAL A 229 -4.80 2.78 2.96
CA VAL A 229 -3.93 2.16 1.94
C VAL A 229 -2.47 2.12 2.39
N ALA A 230 -2.23 2.35 3.67
CA ALA A 230 -0.90 2.36 4.28
C ALA A 230 -0.54 1.00 4.89
N ARG A 231 -0.81 0.84 6.20
CA ARG A 231 -0.67 -0.43 6.95
C ARG A 231 -1.79 -0.54 7.99
N GLY A 232 -2.23 -1.78 8.28
CA GLY A 232 -3.27 -2.03 9.29
C GLY A 232 -3.00 -1.33 10.61
N PRO A 233 -1.86 -1.56 11.28
CA PRO A 233 -1.59 -1.02 12.60
C PRO A 233 -1.46 0.52 12.70
N VAL A 234 -1.61 1.26 11.62
CA VAL A 234 -1.76 2.74 11.68
C VAL A 234 -3.12 3.15 12.23
N VAL A 235 -4.11 2.27 12.09
CA VAL A 235 -5.50 2.48 12.48
C VAL A 235 -5.89 1.50 13.59
N ASP A 236 -6.61 1.97 14.58
CA ASP A 236 -7.31 1.10 15.54
C ASP A 236 -8.56 0.52 14.86
N THR A 237 -8.43 -0.70 14.34
CA THR A 237 -9.49 -1.42 13.63
C THR A 237 -10.75 -1.58 14.49
N LYS A 238 -10.61 -1.82 15.81
CA LYS A 238 -11.75 -1.96 16.73
C LYS A 238 -12.51 -0.64 16.88
N ALA A 239 -11.78 0.47 16.96
CA ALA A 239 -12.38 1.79 17.04
C ALA A 239 -13.14 2.15 15.74
N VAL A 240 -12.62 1.77 14.57
CA VAL A 240 -13.33 1.93 13.29
C VAL A 240 -14.63 1.14 13.26
N ILE A 241 -14.59 -0.14 13.65
CA ILE A 241 -15.78 -1.00 13.72
C ILE A 241 -16.83 -0.41 14.66
N ALA A 242 -16.43 0.03 15.85
CA ALA A 242 -17.34 0.67 16.81
C ALA A 242 -17.98 1.95 16.25
N ALA A 243 -17.19 2.78 15.56
CA ALA A 243 -17.68 4.01 14.96
C ALA A 243 -18.68 3.76 13.81
N LEU A 244 -18.40 2.76 12.97
CA LEU A 244 -19.30 2.37 11.87
C LEU A 244 -20.62 1.78 12.40
N LYS A 245 -20.58 0.89 13.39
CA LYS A 245 -21.76 0.31 14.03
C LYS A 245 -22.62 1.36 14.72
N ALA A 246 -22.00 2.38 15.29
CA ALA A 246 -22.69 3.51 15.93
C ALA A 246 -23.16 4.60 14.95
N GLY A 247 -22.87 4.47 13.64
CA GLY A 247 -23.16 5.49 12.65
C GLY A 247 -22.42 6.82 12.87
N LYS A 248 -21.28 6.78 13.59
CA LYS A 248 -20.46 7.95 13.88
C LYS A 248 -19.75 8.49 12.64
N ILE A 249 -19.41 7.63 11.68
CA ILE A 249 -18.86 7.97 10.38
C ILE A 249 -19.64 7.23 9.28
N THR A 250 -19.62 7.76 8.07
CA THR A 250 -20.39 7.21 6.93
C THR A 250 -19.84 5.89 6.45
N GLY A 251 -18.51 5.73 6.40
CA GLY A 251 -17.90 4.53 5.88
C GLY A 251 -16.39 4.48 6.09
N ALA A 252 -15.84 3.30 5.88
CA ALA A 252 -14.40 3.10 5.83
C ALA A 252 -14.01 2.11 4.75
N ALA A 253 -12.80 2.23 4.21
CA ALA A 253 -12.19 1.24 3.33
C ALA A 253 -10.82 0.85 3.88
N MET A 254 -10.59 -0.45 4.01
CA MET A 254 -9.33 -1.01 4.49
C MET A 254 -8.78 -1.98 3.46
N ASP A 255 -7.70 -1.56 2.78
CA ASP A 255 -6.94 -2.43 1.87
C ASP A 255 -5.86 -3.22 2.62
N VAL A 256 -5.55 -2.79 3.83
CA VAL A 256 -4.51 -3.35 4.70
C VAL A 256 -5.09 -3.64 6.08
N HIS A 257 -4.63 -4.73 6.69
CA HIS A 257 -5.20 -5.28 7.93
C HIS A 257 -4.09 -5.49 8.97
N ASP A 258 -4.47 -5.66 10.24
CA ASP A 258 -3.50 -5.91 11.32
C ASP A 258 -2.80 -7.25 11.12
N GLU A 259 -3.53 -8.26 10.65
CA GLU A 259 -3.03 -9.58 10.32
C GLU A 259 -3.32 -9.94 8.85
N HIS A 260 -2.44 -10.71 8.24
CA HIS A 260 -2.55 -11.19 6.87
C HIS A 260 -2.17 -12.68 6.78
N PRO A 261 -2.94 -13.52 6.06
CA PRO A 261 -4.24 -13.23 5.45
C PRO A 261 -5.36 -13.16 6.48
N LEU A 262 -6.46 -12.49 6.15
CA LEU A 262 -7.71 -12.58 6.91
C LEU A 262 -8.29 -14.00 6.76
N THR A 263 -8.79 -14.58 7.86
CA THR A 263 -9.30 -15.97 7.90
C THR A 263 -10.79 -16.09 7.56
N GLY A 264 -11.50 -14.96 7.50
CA GLY A 264 -12.94 -14.89 7.22
C GLY A 264 -13.81 -14.93 8.48
N GLN A 265 -13.22 -14.99 9.67
CA GLN A 265 -13.94 -15.03 10.96
C GLN A 265 -13.82 -13.72 11.74
N GLU A 266 -12.99 -12.78 11.28
CA GLU A 266 -12.75 -11.51 11.93
C GLU A 266 -14.01 -10.63 11.91
N GLU A 267 -14.18 -9.81 12.94
CA GLU A 267 -15.35 -8.93 13.13
C GLU A 267 -15.54 -7.94 11.94
N VAL A 268 -14.47 -7.62 11.24
CA VAL A 268 -14.48 -6.73 10.06
C VAL A 268 -15.44 -7.20 8.97
N PHE A 269 -15.63 -8.54 8.79
CA PHE A 269 -16.50 -9.08 7.74
C PHE A 269 -18.00 -8.81 7.98
N ASN A 270 -18.38 -8.58 9.23
CA ASN A 270 -19.77 -8.29 9.62
C ASN A 270 -19.99 -6.80 9.94
N CYS A 271 -19.01 -5.94 9.61
CA CYS A 271 -19.10 -4.51 9.90
C CYS A 271 -19.85 -3.78 8.77
N PRO A 272 -20.91 -3.01 9.08
CA PRO A 272 -21.63 -2.26 8.07
C PRO A 272 -20.75 -1.14 7.51
N ASN A 273 -20.95 -0.78 6.23
CA ASN A 273 -20.25 0.31 5.54
C ASN A 273 -18.71 0.23 5.61
N LEU A 274 -18.18 -0.98 5.77
CA LEU A 274 -16.74 -1.26 5.70
C LEU A 274 -16.41 -1.97 4.39
N LEU A 275 -15.68 -1.31 3.50
CA LEU A 275 -15.15 -1.90 2.28
C LEU A 275 -13.80 -2.57 2.60
N LEU A 276 -13.69 -3.87 2.35
CA LEU A 276 -12.48 -4.65 2.57
C LEU A 276 -11.87 -5.07 1.24
N THR A 277 -10.55 -4.93 1.11
CA THR A 277 -9.79 -5.47 -0.02
C THR A 277 -8.51 -6.14 0.48
N PRO A 278 -8.03 -7.20 -0.21
CA PRO A 278 -6.93 -8.02 0.27
C PRO A 278 -5.55 -7.48 -0.17
N HIS A 279 -5.20 -6.26 0.25
CA HIS A 279 -3.93 -5.57 -0.03
C HIS A 279 -3.66 -5.46 -1.54
N LEU A 280 -4.63 -4.95 -2.29
CA LEU A 280 -4.59 -4.87 -3.75
C LEU A 280 -4.60 -3.43 -4.31
N ALA A 281 -4.69 -2.40 -3.48
CA ALA A 281 -4.73 -1.00 -3.96
C ALA A 281 -3.57 -0.67 -4.91
N ALA A 282 -2.42 -1.32 -4.72
CA ALA A 282 -1.24 -1.18 -5.58
C ALA A 282 -1.21 -2.14 -6.79
N ILE A 283 -2.18 -3.07 -6.92
CA ILE A 283 -2.12 -4.19 -7.85
C ILE A 283 -3.06 -3.97 -9.02
N THR A 284 -2.49 -3.62 -10.17
CA THR A 284 -3.15 -3.56 -11.47
C THR A 284 -2.26 -4.25 -12.51
N ALA A 285 -2.79 -4.60 -13.67
CA ALA A 285 -1.99 -5.16 -14.75
C ALA A 285 -0.81 -4.23 -15.13
N THR A 286 -1.07 -2.91 -15.17
CA THR A 286 -0.08 -1.88 -15.48
C THR A 286 1.00 -1.77 -14.39
N SER A 287 0.60 -1.66 -13.11
CA SER A 287 1.55 -1.55 -12.01
C SER A 287 2.39 -2.82 -11.84
N MET A 288 1.77 -4.00 -11.99
CA MET A 288 2.47 -5.29 -11.95
C MET A 288 3.52 -5.42 -13.04
N ARG A 289 3.19 -4.97 -14.26
CA ARG A 289 4.16 -4.91 -15.36
C ARG A 289 5.32 -3.99 -15.02
N GLY A 290 5.05 -2.74 -14.62
CA GLY A 290 6.09 -1.76 -14.29
C GLY A 290 6.96 -2.17 -13.09
N MET A 291 6.35 -2.74 -12.05
CA MET A 291 7.11 -3.26 -10.90
C MET A 291 8.00 -4.45 -11.30
N SER A 292 7.53 -5.35 -12.16
CA SER A 292 8.34 -6.49 -12.62
C SER A 292 9.50 -6.03 -13.47
N GLU A 293 9.27 -5.07 -14.38
CA GLU A 293 10.34 -4.46 -15.19
C GLU A 293 11.41 -3.81 -14.31
N GLY A 294 11.00 -2.93 -13.40
CA GLY A 294 11.91 -2.22 -12.51
C GLY A 294 12.67 -3.18 -11.58
N ALA A 295 12.00 -4.21 -11.06
CA ALA A 295 12.62 -5.19 -10.17
C ALA A 295 13.67 -6.03 -10.88
N VAL A 296 13.37 -6.52 -12.09
CA VAL A 296 14.32 -7.31 -12.89
C VAL A 296 15.53 -6.46 -13.28
N LYS A 297 15.33 -5.23 -13.78
CA LYS A 297 16.43 -4.30 -14.12
C LYS A 297 17.33 -4.03 -12.91
N THR A 298 16.74 -3.70 -11.77
CA THR A 298 17.46 -3.39 -10.53
C THR A 298 18.23 -4.60 -10.02
N LEU A 299 17.61 -5.79 -10.01
CA LEU A 299 18.24 -7.02 -9.54
C LEU A 299 19.46 -7.39 -10.41
N LEU A 300 19.28 -7.36 -11.73
CA LEU A 300 20.37 -7.65 -12.66
C LEU A 300 21.53 -6.65 -12.54
N ALA A 301 21.23 -5.36 -12.36
CA ALA A 301 22.24 -4.34 -12.13
C ALA A 301 23.05 -4.63 -10.84
N LEU A 302 22.36 -4.91 -9.73
CA LEU A 302 23.03 -5.27 -8.46
C LEU A 302 23.89 -6.54 -8.58
N LEU A 303 23.40 -7.57 -9.30
CA LEU A 303 24.15 -8.81 -9.52
C LEU A 303 25.40 -8.61 -10.39
N ARG A 304 25.43 -7.58 -11.26
CA ARG A 304 26.63 -7.16 -12.02
C ARG A 304 27.58 -6.27 -11.22
N GLY A 305 27.26 -5.94 -9.96
CA GLY A 305 28.03 -5.04 -9.12
C GLY A 305 27.82 -3.55 -9.40
N GLU A 306 26.74 -3.19 -10.11
CA GLU A 306 26.31 -1.81 -10.30
C GLU A 306 25.59 -1.29 -9.03
N HIS A 307 25.54 0.04 -8.87
CA HIS A 307 24.97 0.71 -7.69
C HIS A 307 23.71 1.52 -8.07
N PRO A 308 22.55 0.89 -8.25
CA PRO A 308 21.31 1.61 -8.60
C PRO A 308 20.91 2.63 -7.54
N SER A 309 20.41 3.79 -7.97
CA SER A 309 20.03 4.91 -7.09
C SER A 309 18.85 4.59 -6.16
N ASN A 310 18.08 3.54 -6.46
CA ASN A 310 16.98 3.04 -5.63
C ASN A 310 17.43 1.99 -4.60
N THR A 311 18.75 1.83 -4.38
CA THR A 311 19.29 1.04 -3.26
C THR A 311 19.06 1.79 -1.94
N VAL A 312 18.44 1.12 -0.97
CA VAL A 312 18.02 1.74 0.30
C VAL A 312 19.08 1.68 1.39
N ASN A 313 20.08 0.83 1.23
CA ASN A 313 21.23 0.67 2.13
C ASN A 313 22.57 0.83 1.39
N PRO A 314 22.84 1.98 0.73
CA PRO A 314 24.01 2.16 -0.13
C PRO A 314 25.34 2.05 0.61
N VAL A 315 25.36 2.10 1.94
CA VAL A 315 26.54 1.87 2.78
C VAL A 315 27.19 0.50 2.52
N VAL A 316 26.46 -0.48 1.99
CA VAL A 316 27.01 -1.80 1.67
C VAL A 316 28.03 -1.78 0.52
N PHE A 317 28.07 -0.70 -0.27
CA PHE A 317 29.01 -0.49 -1.37
C PHE A 317 30.27 0.25 -0.94
N THR A 318 30.30 0.81 0.28
CA THR A 318 31.50 1.44 0.83
C THR A 318 32.34 0.39 1.57
N ASN A 319 33.61 0.30 1.24
CA ASN A 319 34.56 -0.64 1.83
C ASN A 319 34.80 -0.36 3.32
#